data_632ed99d623dfe8ace3a7df31361c105
#
_entry.id   632ed99d623dfe8ace3a7df31361c105
#
_cell.length_a   1.000
_cell.length_b   1.000
_cell.length_c   1.000
_cell.angle_alpha   90.00
_cell.angle_beta   90.00
_cell.angle_gamma   90.00
#
_symmetry.space_group_name_H-M   'P 1'
#
loop_
_entity.id
_entity.type
_entity.pdbx_description
1 polymer ?
#
loop_
_entity_poly.entity_id
_entity_poly.type
_entity_poly.pdbx_seq_one_letter_code
_entity_poly.pdbx_strand_id
1 'polypeptide(L)'
;IRAKGNRLAELRDTLLGTLKPGFRELYPVRFPWLNSTQETAVNKVLCARDVSIVHGPPGTGKTTTLVEAIYETLHREPQVMVCAQSNTAVDWICEKLVDRGVPVLRIGNPTRVNDKMLSFTYERRFENHPAYPELWGIRKSIREMGGRMRRGSYEEREGMRSRMSRLRDRATELEIQINADLFDSARVIASTLVSSNHRLLNGRRFPTLFIDEAAQAL
;
A
#
# COMPACT_ATOMS: atom_id res chain seq x y z
N ILE A 1 8.74 20.76 -8.83
CA ILE A 1 8.23 19.71 -9.75
C ILE A 1 8.61 20.12 -11.16
N ARG A 2 9.68 19.50 -11.71
CA ARG A 2 10.26 19.86 -13.03
C ARG A 2 9.87 18.89 -14.15
N ALA A 3 8.65 18.36 -14.15
CA ALA A 3 8.19 17.51 -15.24
C ALA A 3 7.76 18.38 -16.43
N LYS A 4 8.35 18.18 -17.60
CA LYS A 4 7.94 18.82 -18.86
C LYS A 4 7.58 17.74 -19.87
N GLY A 5 6.42 17.88 -20.53
CA GLY A 5 6.03 17.08 -21.69
C GLY A 5 5.78 15.58 -21.43
N ASN A 6 5.43 15.18 -20.20
CA ASN A 6 5.07 13.81 -19.86
C ASN A 6 3.78 13.75 -19.04
N ARG A 7 3.29 12.54 -18.75
CA ARG A 7 2.05 12.29 -17.99
C ARG A 7 2.02 12.96 -16.61
N LEU A 8 3.16 13.06 -15.93
CA LEU A 8 3.26 13.73 -14.63
C LEU A 8 3.09 15.25 -14.75
N ALA A 9 3.51 15.85 -15.88
CA ALA A 9 3.27 17.26 -16.14
C ALA A 9 1.79 17.54 -16.37
N GLU A 10 1.09 16.71 -17.14
CA GLU A 10 -0.36 16.83 -17.35
C GLU A 10 -1.13 16.68 -16.02
N LEU A 11 -0.77 15.71 -15.20
CA LEU A 11 -1.37 15.51 -13.87
C LEU A 11 -1.14 16.72 -12.97
N ARG A 12 0.09 17.26 -12.95
CA ARG A 12 0.41 18.49 -12.22
C ARG A 12 -0.47 19.65 -12.67
N ASP A 13 -0.58 19.84 -13.98
CA ASP A 13 -1.31 20.99 -14.56
C ASP A 13 -2.83 20.85 -14.31
N THR A 14 -3.34 19.61 -14.26
CA THR A 14 -4.71 19.32 -13.84
C THR A 14 -4.93 19.65 -12.34
N LEU A 15 -4.00 19.24 -11.47
CA LEU A 15 -4.08 19.52 -10.04
C LEU A 15 -3.93 21.03 -9.73
N LEU A 16 -3.17 21.76 -10.54
CA LEU A 16 -3.02 23.22 -10.42
C LEU A 16 -4.17 24.00 -11.08
N GLY A 17 -5.11 23.32 -11.73
CA GLY A 17 -6.27 23.93 -12.39
C GLY A 17 -5.96 24.58 -13.74
N THR A 18 -4.76 24.39 -14.28
CA THR A 18 -4.40 24.85 -15.65
C THR A 18 -4.98 23.98 -16.74
N LEU A 19 -5.19 22.69 -16.45
CA LEU A 19 -5.92 21.75 -17.30
C LEU A 19 -7.22 21.33 -16.61
N LYS A 20 -8.28 21.17 -17.39
CA LYS A 20 -9.55 20.64 -16.87
C LYS A 20 -9.47 19.11 -16.78
N PRO A 21 -9.95 18.52 -15.66
CA PRO A 21 -10.05 17.07 -15.55
C PRO A 21 -11.04 16.52 -16.56
N GLY A 22 -10.68 15.40 -17.20
CA GLY A 22 -11.54 14.71 -18.14
C GLY A 22 -12.32 13.57 -17.48
N PHE A 23 -13.51 13.29 -18.02
CA PHE A 23 -14.36 12.17 -17.59
C PHE A 23 -14.76 11.33 -18.80
N ARG A 24 -14.92 10.02 -18.57
CA ARG A 24 -15.43 9.06 -19.57
C ARG A 24 -16.95 8.99 -19.42
N GLU A 25 -17.61 8.69 -20.52
CA GLU A 25 -19.01 8.29 -20.47
C GLU A 25 -19.09 6.81 -20.14
N LEU A 26 -19.67 6.48 -18.98
CA LEU A 26 -19.90 5.11 -18.53
C LEU A 26 -21.37 5.00 -18.08
N TYR A 27 -21.92 3.79 -18.21
CA TYR A 27 -23.25 3.52 -17.64
C TYR A 27 -23.19 3.66 -16.12
N PRO A 28 -24.10 4.42 -15.50
CA PRO A 28 -24.13 4.61 -14.05
C PRO A 28 -24.35 3.29 -13.33
N VAL A 29 -23.56 3.05 -12.28
CA VAL A 29 -23.78 1.95 -11.34
C VAL A 29 -24.77 2.41 -10.26
N ARG A 30 -25.68 1.54 -9.87
CA ARG A 30 -26.66 1.81 -8.83
C ARG A 30 -26.23 1.22 -7.50
N PHE A 31 -26.39 2.01 -6.43
CA PHE A 31 -26.03 1.65 -5.07
C PHE A 31 -27.23 1.92 -4.15
N PRO A 32 -28.12 0.92 -3.93
CA PRO A 32 -29.32 1.12 -3.12
C PRO A 32 -29.07 1.57 -1.67
N TRP A 33 -27.86 1.32 -1.15
CA TRP A 33 -27.43 1.69 0.20
C TRP A 33 -26.80 3.09 0.30
N LEU A 34 -26.60 3.77 -0.82
CA LEU A 34 -26.11 5.14 -0.88
C LEU A 34 -27.28 6.11 -1.14
N ASN A 35 -27.15 7.33 -0.65
CA ASN A 35 -28.05 8.39 -1.11
C ASN A 35 -27.68 8.84 -2.54
N SER A 36 -28.55 9.60 -3.19
CA SER A 36 -28.38 10.01 -4.59
C SER A 36 -27.11 10.82 -4.83
N THR A 37 -26.71 11.65 -3.86
CA THR A 37 -25.50 12.46 -3.95
C THR A 37 -24.25 11.60 -3.85
N GLN A 38 -24.23 10.64 -2.92
CA GLN A 38 -23.14 9.68 -2.77
C GLN A 38 -23.02 8.79 -4.00
N GLU A 39 -24.15 8.27 -4.52
CA GLU A 39 -24.18 7.48 -5.76
C GLU A 39 -23.60 8.26 -6.93
N THR A 40 -23.99 9.51 -7.09
CA THR A 40 -23.47 10.41 -8.13
C THR A 40 -21.98 10.62 -7.96
N ALA A 41 -21.49 10.83 -6.74
CA ALA A 41 -20.08 11.02 -6.45
C ALA A 41 -19.24 9.77 -6.81
N VAL A 42 -19.68 8.58 -6.42
CA VAL A 42 -19.02 7.32 -6.78
C VAL A 42 -18.95 7.15 -8.30
N ASN A 43 -20.06 7.34 -9.00
CA ASN A 43 -20.08 7.23 -10.45
C ASN A 43 -19.14 8.23 -11.13
N LYS A 44 -19.05 9.45 -10.60
CA LYS A 44 -18.13 10.46 -11.12
C LYS A 44 -16.65 10.08 -10.90
N VAL A 45 -16.31 9.50 -9.75
CA VAL A 45 -14.97 8.93 -9.50
C VAL A 45 -14.64 7.85 -10.53
N LEU A 46 -15.56 6.91 -10.78
CA LEU A 46 -15.38 5.82 -11.73
C LEU A 46 -15.22 6.31 -13.19
N CYS A 47 -15.79 7.45 -13.53
CA CYS A 47 -15.69 8.07 -14.85
C CYS A 47 -14.41 8.91 -15.03
N ALA A 48 -13.70 9.25 -13.96
CA ALA A 48 -12.53 10.10 -14.04
C ALA A 48 -11.43 9.48 -14.91
N ARG A 49 -10.81 10.30 -15.76
CA ARG A 49 -9.64 9.90 -16.56
C ARG A 49 -8.37 10.03 -15.74
N ASP A 50 -8.27 11.10 -14.96
CA ASP A 50 -7.06 11.49 -14.25
C ASP A 50 -7.30 11.84 -12.79
N VAL A 51 -8.21 12.78 -12.53
CA VAL A 51 -8.47 13.35 -11.20
C VAL A 51 -9.96 13.47 -11.00
N SER A 52 -10.43 13.06 -9.82
CA SER A 52 -11.77 13.36 -9.31
C SER A 52 -11.66 13.85 -7.88
N ILE A 53 -12.33 14.93 -7.55
CA ILE A 53 -12.38 15.49 -6.21
C ILE A 53 -13.81 15.32 -5.68
N VAL A 54 -13.92 14.62 -4.55
CA VAL A 54 -15.16 14.47 -3.80
C VAL A 54 -15.11 15.43 -2.62
N HIS A 55 -15.94 16.46 -2.66
CA HIS A 55 -16.04 17.45 -1.60
C HIS A 55 -17.35 17.31 -0.86
N GLY A 56 -17.32 17.51 0.45
CA GLY A 56 -18.52 17.52 1.29
C GLY A 56 -18.22 17.95 2.72
N PRO A 57 -19.18 18.60 3.42
CA PRO A 57 -19.03 18.96 4.82
C PRO A 57 -18.81 17.75 5.73
N PRO A 58 -18.36 17.95 6.98
CA PRO A 58 -18.32 16.89 7.97
C PRO A 58 -19.68 16.21 8.14
N GLY A 59 -19.68 14.89 8.35
CA GLY A 59 -20.92 14.12 8.58
C GLY A 59 -21.75 13.75 7.35
N THR A 60 -21.29 14.09 6.14
CA THR A 60 -22.01 13.76 4.88
C THR A 60 -21.71 12.35 4.35
N GLY A 61 -20.94 11.54 5.08
CA GLY A 61 -20.60 10.18 4.66
C GLY A 61 -19.54 10.12 3.57
N LYS A 62 -18.61 11.09 3.51
CA LYS A 62 -17.48 11.10 2.54
C LYS A 62 -16.68 9.81 2.57
N THR A 63 -16.35 9.32 3.77
CA THR A 63 -15.53 8.11 3.90
C THR A 63 -16.29 6.86 3.45
N THR A 64 -17.60 6.78 3.69
CA THR A 64 -18.47 5.71 3.13
C THR A 64 -18.47 5.76 1.60
N THR A 65 -18.60 6.94 1.03
CA THR A 65 -18.51 7.17 -0.42
C THR A 65 -17.14 6.75 -0.98
N LEU A 66 -16.07 7.10 -0.27
CA LEU A 66 -14.70 6.73 -0.64
C LEU A 66 -14.50 5.22 -0.63
N VAL A 67 -14.94 4.53 0.42
CA VAL A 67 -14.86 3.06 0.53
C VAL A 67 -15.62 2.39 -0.63
N GLU A 68 -16.79 2.90 -1.00
CA GLU A 68 -17.55 2.38 -2.13
C GLU A 68 -16.81 2.61 -3.45
N ALA A 69 -16.26 3.81 -3.66
CA ALA A 69 -15.47 4.12 -4.85
C ALA A 69 -14.24 3.22 -4.97
N ILE A 70 -13.54 2.94 -3.87
CA ILE A 70 -12.41 2.01 -3.84
C ILE A 70 -12.87 0.60 -4.22
N TYR A 71 -13.92 0.12 -3.59
CA TYR A 71 -14.46 -1.23 -3.83
C TYR A 71 -14.87 -1.41 -5.30
N GLU A 72 -15.58 -0.46 -5.87
CA GLU A 72 -15.98 -0.50 -7.28
C GLU A 72 -14.80 -0.38 -8.24
N THR A 73 -13.79 0.42 -7.92
CA THR A 73 -12.57 0.52 -8.72
C THR A 73 -11.85 -0.83 -8.79
N LEU A 74 -11.85 -1.60 -7.71
CA LEU A 74 -11.24 -2.94 -7.67
C LEU A 74 -11.93 -3.98 -8.57
N HIS A 75 -13.13 -3.74 -9.07
CA HIS A 75 -13.72 -4.55 -10.13
C HIS A 75 -13.08 -4.34 -11.51
N ARG A 76 -12.33 -3.23 -11.67
CA ARG A 76 -11.72 -2.83 -12.94
C ARG A 76 -10.19 -2.84 -12.90
N GLU A 77 -9.64 -2.72 -11.70
CA GLU A 77 -8.19 -2.62 -11.46
C GLU A 77 -7.72 -3.70 -10.49
N PRO A 78 -6.54 -4.29 -10.71
CA PRO A 78 -6.04 -5.37 -9.86
C PRO A 78 -5.66 -4.88 -8.46
N GLN A 79 -5.19 -3.63 -8.34
CA GLN A 79 -4.67 -3.09 -7.10
C GLN A 79 -4.78 -1.57 -7.09
N VAL A 80 -5.07 -1.00 -5.94
CA VAL A 80 -5.08 0.46 -5.71
C VAL A 80 -4.27 0.82 -4.47
N MET A 81 -3.82 2.07 -4.42
CA MET A 81 -3.22 2.65 -3.21
C MET A 81 -4.19 3.58 -2.51
N VAL A 82 -4.24 3.50 -1.19
CA VAL A 82 -5.09 4.34 -0.34
C VAL A 82 -4.23 5.05 0.69
N CYS A 83 -4.36 6.36 0.77
CA CYS A 83 -3.67 7.19 1.75
C CYS A 83 -4.64 8.08 2.51
N ALA A 84 -4.28 8.40 3.75
CA ALA A 84 -4.93 9.45 4.53
C ALA A 84 -3.89 10.15 5.42
N GLN A 85 -4.27 11.29 5.99
CA GLN A 85 -3.37 12.06 6.84
C GLN A 85 -3.06 11.33 8.15
N SER A 86 -4.07 10.73 8.79
CA SER A 86 -3.92 10.07 10.09
C SER A 86 -3.96 8.55 10.00
N ASN A 87 -3.32 7.87 10.96
CA ASN A 87 -3.42 6.41 11.10
C ASN A 87 -4.87 5.97 11.35
N THR A 88 -5.61 6.71 12.17
CA THR A 88 -7.03 6.42 12.47
C THR A 88 -7.89 6.42 11.20
N ALA A 89 -7.71 7.40 10.32
CA ALA A 89 -8.44 7.47 9.06
C ALA A 89 -8.09 6.31 8.12
N VAL A 90 -6.80 5.99 7.99
CA VAL A 90 -6.36 4.82 7.19
C VAL A 90 -6.95 3.53 7.74
N ASP A 91 -6.85 3.31 9.04
CA ASP A 91 -7.32 2.08 9.68
C ASP A 91 -8.84 1.93 9.52
N TRP A 92 -9.60 3.01 9.67
CA TRP A 92 -11.05 2.99 9.49
C TRP A 92 -11.46 2.59 8.05
N ILE A 93 -10.79 3.16 7.04
CA ILE A 93 -11.02 2.79 5.63
C ILE A 93 -10.68 1.31 5.42
N CYS A 94 -9.53 0.88 5.92
CA CYS A 94 -9.06 -0.50 5.80
C CYS A 94 -10.02 -1.49 6.47
N GLU A 95 -10.53 -1.19 7.67
CA GLU A 95 -11.51 -2.02 8.35
C GLU A 95 -12.76 -2.24 7.50
N LYS A 96 -13.31 -1.18 6.90
CA LYS A 96 -14.48 -1.27 6.04
C LYS A 96 -14.22 -2.11 4.79
N LEU A 97 -13.04 -2.03 4.22
CA LEU A 97 -12.65 -2.85 3.07
C LEU A 97 -12.45 -4.31 3.45
N VAL A 98 -11.81 -4.58 4.59
CA VAL A 98 -11.61 -5.94 5.12
C VAL A 98 -12.96 -6.59 5.46
N ASP A 99 -13.90 -5.85 6.06
CA ASP A 99 -15.26 -6.34 6.35
C ASP A 99 -16.01 -6.74 5.06
N ARG A 100 -15.62 -6.22 3.91
CA ARG A 100 -16.14 -6.60 2.57
C ARG A 100 -15.30 -7.68 1.88
N GLY A 101 -14.32 -8.27 2.57
CA GLY A 101 -13.48 -9.34 2.04
C GLY A 101 -12.34 -8.87 1.12
N VAL A 102 -12.01 -7.58 1.11
CA VAL A 102 -10.91 -7.03 0.30
C VAL A 102 -9.57 -7.32 0.97
N PRO A 103 -8.61 -7.97 0.29
CA PRO A 103 -7.26 -8.17 0.80
C PRO A 103 -6.50 -6.83 0.92
N VAL A 104 -6.16 -6.43 2.14
CA VAL A 104 -5.46 -5.18 2.45
C VAL A 104 -4.06 -5.48 2.98
N LEU A 105 -3.07 -4.71 2.53
CA LEU A 105 -1.73 -4.64 3.11
C LEU A 105 -1.51 -3.25 3.68
N ARG A 106 -1.37 -3.16 5.00
CA ARG A 106 -1.19 -1.91 5.73
C ARG A 106 0.29 -1.61 5.93
N ILE A 107 0.78 -0.55 5.31
CA ILE A 107 2.16 -0.08 5.45
C ILE A 107 2.22 1.01 6.52
N GLY A 108 3.10 0.86 7.48
CA GLY A 108 3.30 1.84 8.56
C GLY A 108 3.78 1.18 9.84
N ASN A 109 4.07 1.99 10.86
CA ASN A 109 4.55 1.47 12.13
C ASN A 109 3.42 0.70 12.87
N PRO A 110 3.59 -0.62 13.16
CA PRO A 110 2.57 -1.43 13.82
C PRO A 110 2.09 -0.89 15.16
N THR A 111 2.94 -0.15 15.88
CA THR A 111 2.58 0.44 17.18
C THR A 111 1.55 1.58 17.07
N ARG A 112 1.31 2.09 15.87
CA ARG A 112 0.35 3.16 15.57
C ARG A 112 -0.89 2.68 14.84
N VAL A 113 -0.99 1.39 14.59
CA VAL A 113 -2.11 0.73 13.93
C VAL A 113 -3.04 0.17 15.01
N ASN A 114 -4.35 0.26 14.81
CA ASN A 114 -5.30 -0.30 15.78
C ASN A 114 -5.25 -1.84 15.81
N ASP A 115 -5.75 -2.43 16.88
CA ASP A 115 -5.65 -3.88 17.12
C ASP A 115 -6.34 -4.70 16.01
N LYS A 116 -7.46 -4.23 15.48
CA LYS A 116 -8.21 -4.91 14.42
C LYS A 116 -7.40 -5.00 13.11
N MET A 117 -6.62 -3.96 12.82
CA MET A 117 -5.81 -3.89 11.60
C MET A 117 -4.38 -4.42 11.77
N LEU A 118 -3.97 -4.76 12.99
CA LEU A 118 -2.60 -5.17 13.30
C LEU A 118 -2.14 -6.40 12.48
N SER A 119 -3.02 -7.38 12.30
CA SER A 119 -2.74 -8.60 11.52
C SER A 119 -2.60 -8.34 10.02
N PHE A 120 -3.04 -7.18 9.53
CA PHE A 120 -2.94 -6.75 8.13
C PHE A 120 -1.72 -5.90 7.85
N THR A 121 -0.91 -5.60 8.87
CA THR A 121 0.34 -4.86 8.70
C THR A 121 1.36 -5.70 7.93
N TYR A 122 2.23 -5.00 7.19
CA TYR A 122 3.32 -5.64 6.45
C TYR A 122 4.18 -6.52 7.37
N GLU A 123 4.55 -6.01 8.56
CA GLU A 123 5.42 -6.72 9.51
C GLU A 123 4.78 -8.03 9.98
N ARG A 124 3.51 -8.00 10.36
CA ARG A 124 2.80 -9.20 10.81
C ARG A 124 2.57 -10.20 9.68
N ARG A 125 2.24 -9.72 8.49
CA ARG A 125 2.11 -10.56 7.30
C ARG A 125 3.43 -11.19 6.91
N PHE A 126 4.53 -10.44 7.00
CA PHE A 126 5.88 -10.94 6.73
C PHE A 126 6.26 -12.06 7.70
N GLU A 127 6.08 -11.86 9.01
CA GLU A 127 6.38 -12.85 10.05
C GLU A 127 5.50 -14.10 9.96
N ASN A 128 4.26 -13.97 9.48
CA ASN A 128 3.32 -15.08 9.32
C ASN A 128 3.42 -15.79 7.96
N HIS A 129 4.32 -15.36 7.08
CA HIS A 129 4.51 -15.99 5.78
C HIS A 129 5.11 -17.40 5.94
N PRO A 130 4.67 -18.41 5.13
CA PRO A 130 5.19 -19.78 5.22
C PRO A 130 6.70 -19.92 5.07
N ALA A 131 7.36 -19.03 4.32
CA ALA A 131 8.82 -19.02 4.14
C ALA A 131 9.58 -18.31 5.29
N TYR A 132 8.89 -17.62 6.18
CA TYR A 132 9.54 -16.85 7.27
C TYR A 132 10.34 -17.73 8.24
N PRO A 133 9.89 -18.92 8.69
CA PRO A 133 10.68 -19.78 9.57
C PRO A 133 12.06 -20.14 9.00
N GLU A 134 12.14 -20.43 7.68
CA GLU A 134 13.42 -20.67 7.01
C GLU A 134 14.30 -19.43 7.05
N LEU A 135 13.76 -18.28 6.68
CA LEU A 135 14.47 -17.01 6.72
C LEU A 135 14.99 -16.67 8.12
N TRP A 136 14.15 -16.88 9.15
CA TRP A 136 14.52 -16.66 10.54
C TRP A 136 15.67 -17.57 10.98
N GLY A 137 15.60 -18.87 10.62
CA GLY A 137 16.66 -19.85 10.88
C GLY A 137 17.99 -19.46 10.22
N ILE A 138 17.94 -19.02 8.97
CA ILE A 138 19.12 -18.52 8.23
C ILE A 138 19.72 -17.29 8.91
N ARG A 139 18.91 -16.30 9.26
CA ARG A 139 19.36 -15.08 9.95
C ARG A 139 19.98 -15.39 11.31
N LYS A 140 19.43 -16.38 12.04
CA LYS A 140 20.00 -16.87 13.30
C LYS A 140 21.37 -17.50 13.05
N SER A 141 21.49 -18.40 12.08
CA SER A 141 22.75 -19.06 11.71
C SER A 141 23.85 -18.06 11.31
N ILE A 142 23.50 -17.03 10.54
CA ILE A 142 24.45 -15.96 10.16
C ILE A 142 24.97 -15.22 11.39
N ARG A 143 24.08 -14.89 12.35
CA ARG A 143 24.49 -14.21 13.59
C ARG A 143 25.42 -15.07 14.44
N GLU A 144 25.12 -16.35 14.60
CA GLU A 144 25.95 -17.30 15.35
C GLU A 144 27.33 -17.48 14.73
N MET A 145 27.38 -17.64 13.40
CA MET A 145 28.64 -17.75 12.67
C MET A 145 29.46 -16.45 12.75
N GLY A 146 28.84 -15.28 12.70
CA GLY A 146 29.50 -14.00 12.89
C GLY A 146 30.18 -13.87 14.25
N GLY A 147 29.56 -14.44 15.31
CA GLY A 147 30.16 -14.51 16.65
C GLY A 147 31.36 -15.46 16.70
N ARG A 148 31.30 -16.59 16.01
CA ARG A 148 32.41 -17.58 15.96
C ARG A 148 33.59 -17.10 15.11
N MET A 149 33.34 -16.41 14.02
CA MET A 149 34.41 -15.85 13.15
C MET A 149 35.38 -14.94 13.89
N ARG A 150 34.97 -14.27 14.95
CA ARG A 150 35.86 -13.40 15.76
C ARG A 150 36.90 -14.19 16.54
N ARG A 151 36.71 -15.50 16.75
CA ARG A 151 37.55 -16.37 17.61
C ARG A 151 38.29 -17.47 16.85
N GLY A 152 38.00 -17.68 15.54
CA GLY A 152 38.54 -18.81 14.76
C GLY A 152 39.87 -18.56 14.08
N SER A 153 40.52 -19.64 13.60
CA SER A 153 41.74 -19.59 12.75
C SER A 153 41.46 -18.99 11.37
N TYR A 154 42.51 -18.73 10.60
CA TYR A 154 42.35 -18.16 9.23
C TYR A 154 41.56 -19.09 8.31
N GLU A 155 41.87 -20.39 8.28
CA GLU A 155 41.21 -21.38 7.44
C GLU A 155 39.73 -21.55 7.81
N GLU A 156 39.44 -21.60 9.12
CA GLU A 156 38.05 -21.64 9.62
C GLU A 156 37.23 -20.42 9.21
N ARG A 157 37.88 -19.23 9.22
CA ARG A 157 37.22 -17.98 8.77
C ARG A 157 36.91 -18.00 7.29
N GLU A 158 37.76 -18.55 6.45
CA GLU A 158 37.56 -18.65 4.99
C GLU A 158 36.35 -19.54 4.67
N GLY A 159 36.29 -20.74 5.25
CA GLY A 159 35.15 -21.66 5.12
C GLY A 159 33.84 -21.06 5.62
N MET A 160 33.87 -20.35 6.75
CA MET A 160 32.71 -19.65 7.28
C MET A 160 32.24 -18.50 6.39
N ARG A 161 33.14 -17.73 5.79
CA ARG A 161 32.81 -16.65 4.85
C ARG A 161 32.01 -17.15 3.65
N SER A 162 32.50 -18.24 3.02
CA SER A 162 31.83 -18.85 1.88
C SER A 162 30.42 -19.36 2.24
N ARG A 163 30.29 -19.99 3.41
CA ARG A 163 29.01 -20.47 3.91
C ARG A 163 28.05 -19.30 4.25
N MET A 164 28.56 -18.27 4.90
CA MET A 164 27.77 -17.06 5.20
C MET A 164 27.30 -16.34 3.94
N SER A 165 28.11 -16.27 2.88
CA SER A 165 27.72 -15.70 1.60
C SER A 165 26.52 -16.43 1.03
N ARG A 166 26.57 -17.76 0.92
CA ARG A 166 25.45 -18.58 0.44
C ARG A 166 24.18 -18.40 1.29
N LEU A 167 24.32 -18.31 2.60
CA LEU A 167 23.18 -18.09 3.48
C LEU A 167 22.58 -16.68 3.30
N ARG A 168 23.40 -15.67 3.07
CA ARG A 168 22.93 -14.29 2.76
C ARG A 168 22.18 -14.26 1.43
N ASP A 169 22.71 -14.94 0.41
CA ASP A 169 22.05 -15.02 -0.89
C ASP A 169 20.66 -15.68 -0.76
N ARG A 170 20.59 -16.81 -0.03
CA ARG A 170 19.33 -17.48 0.25
C ARG A 170 18.36 -16.62 1.06
N ALA A 171 18.85 -15.90 2.07
CA ALA A 171 18.02 -14.98 2.85
C ALA A 171 17.44 -13.86 1.94
N THR A 172 18.26 -13.33 1.04
CA THR A 172 17.80 -12.30 0.08
C THR A 172 16.74 -12.84 -0.86
N GLU A 173 16.90 -14.04 -1.38
CA GLU A 173 15.89 -14.71 -2.22
C GLU A 173 14.57 -14.88 -1.47
N LEU A 174 14.61 -15.35 -0.22
CA LEU A 174 13.41 -15.52 0.61
C LEU A 174 12.73 -14.18 0.93
N GLU A 175 13.50 -13.13 1.21
CA GLU A 175 12.96 -11.79 1.43
C GLU A 175 12.25 -11.25 0.18
N ILE A 176 12.86 -11.43 -0.99
CA ILE A 176 12.25 -11.04 -2.28
C ILE A 176 10.96 -11.83 -2.51
N GLN A 177 10.97 -13.15 -2.29
CA GLN A 177 9.79 -13.99 -2.44
C GLN A 177 8.66 -13.54 -1.52
N ILE A 178 8.94 -13.39 -0.22
CA ILE A 178 7.92 -12.97 0.76
C ILE A 178 7.34 -11.60 0.37
N ASN A 179 8.20 -10.65 0.00
CA ASN A 179 7.74 -9.32 -0.43
C ASN A 179 6.86 -9.39 -1.66
N ALA A 180 7.24 -10.17 -2.68
CA ALA A 180 6.43 -10.35 -3.87
C ALA A 180 5.06 -10.94 -3.53
N ASP A 181 5.02 -12.01 -2.74
CA ASP A 181 3.77 -12.68 -2.36
C ASP A 181 2.83 -11.75 -1.57
N LEU A 182 3.37 -10.95 -0.64
CA LEU A 182 2.58 -10.01 0.15
C LEU A 182 1.96 -8.90 -0.70
N PHE A 183 2.74 -8.32 -1.62
CA PHE A 183 2.24 -7.25 -2.49
C PHE A 183 1.32 -7.77 -3.59
N ASP A 184 1.60 -8.93 -4.16
CA ASP A 184 0.79 -9.52 -5.25
C ASP A 184 -0.56 -10.03 -4.74
N SER A 185 -0.63 -10.50 -3.50
CA SER A 185 -1.88 -10.97 -2.89
C SER A 185 -2.79 -9.84 -2.40
N ALA A 186 -2.27 -8.65 -2.18
CA ALA A 186 -3.05 -7.50 -1.72
C ALA A 186 -3.76 -6.82 -2.90
N ARG A 187 -5.02 -6.42 -2.66
CA ARG A 187 -5.81 -5.60 -3.59
C ARG A 187 -5.75 -4.12 -3.25
N VAL A 188 -5.52 -3.82 -1.98
CA VAL A 188 -5.35 -2.46 -1.45
C VAL A 188 -4.03 -2.38 -0.69
N ILE A 189 -3.19 -1.44 -1.08
CA ILE A 189 -2.02 -1.03 -0.31
C ILE A 189 -2.37 0.27 0.39
N ALA A 190 -2.30 0.27 1.72
CA ALA A 190 -2.75 1.40 2.52
C ALA A 190 -1.65 1.96 3.42
N SER A 191 -1.52 3.28 3.47
CA SER A 191 -0.56 3.97 4.33
C SER A 191 -1.02 5.37 4.71
N THR A 192 -0.39 5.97 5.74
CA THR A 192 -0.51 7.43 5.88
C THR A 192 0.26 8.12 4.75
N LEU A 193 -0.06 9.39 4.49
CA LEU A 193 0.67 10.20 3.49
C LEU A 193 2.17 10.26 3.79
N VAL A 194 2.55 10.40 5.06
CA VAL A 194 3.96 10.38 5.47
C VAL A 194 4.61 9.02 5.20
N SER A 195 3.90 7.93 5.50
CA SER A 195 4.40 6.56 5.27
C SER A 195 4.40 6.16 3.80
N SER A 196 3.78 6.93 2.91
CA SER A 196 3.82 6.66 1.46
C SER A 196 5.22 6.76 0.85
N ASN A 197 6.15 7.44 1.55
CA ASN A 197 7.57 7.48 1.19
C ASN A 197 8.39 6.28 1.77
N HIS A 198 7.73 5.24 2.24
CA HIS A 198 8.41 4.08 2.80
C HIS A 198 9.17 3.30 1.71
N ARG A 199 10.37 2.79 2.05
CA ARG A 199 11.24 2.04 1.12
C ARG A 199 10.55 0.88 0.39
N LEU A 200 9.58 0.23 1.03
CA LEU A 200 8.80 -0.87 0.44
C LEU A 200 7.96 -0.43 -0.77
N LEU A 201 7.66 0.86 -0.88
CA LEU A 201 6.87 1.44 -1.96
C LEU A 201 7.74 2.02 -3.07
N ASN A 202 9.06 2.10 -2.87
CA ASN A 202 9.98 2.63 -3.87
C ASN A 202 9.92 1.83 -5.17
N GLY A 203 9.76 2.53 -6.29
CA GLY A 203 9.68 1.92 -7.62
C GLY A 203 8.35 1.23 -7.94
N ARG A 204 7.42 1.11 -6.98
CA ARG A 204 6.08 0.59 -7.23
C ARG A 204 5.20 1.64 -7.89
N ARG A 205 4.32 1.18 -8.77
CA ARG A 205 3.35 2.03 -9.46
C ARG A 205 1.95 1.47 -9.22
N PHE A 206 1.02 2.37 -8.95
CA PHE A 206 -0.37 2.04 -8.72
C PHE A 206 -1.21 2.74 -9.80
N PRO A 207 -2.17 2.03 -10.41
CA PRO A 207 -3.05 2.63 -11.42
C PRO A 207 -3.87 3.78 -10.84
N THR A 208 -4.36 3.62 -9.62
CA THR A 208 -5.19 4.61 -8.93
C THR A 208 -4.74 4.81 -7.49
N LEU A 209 -4.71 6.07 -7.07
CA LEU A 209 -4.46 6.51 -5.71
C LEU A 209 -5.70 7.22 -5.16
N PHE A 210 -6.16 6.77 -4.01
CA PHE A 210 -7.20 7.44 -3.23
C PHE A 210 -6.58 8.16 -2.04
N ILE A 211 -6.95 9.40 -1.83
CA ILE A 211 -6.47 10.20 -0.70
C ILE A 211 -7.68 10.73 0.06
N ASP A 212 -7.84 10.30 1.31
CA ASP A 212 -8.82 10.89 2.23
C ASP A 212 -8.24 12.13 2.90
N GLU A 213 -9.08 13.13 3.13
CA GLU A 213 -8.69 14.42 3.72
C GLU A 213 -7.52 15.11 2.99
N ALA A 214 -7.54 15.05 1.65
CA ALA A 214 -6.45 15.55 0.80
C ALA A 214 -6.12 17.04 1.04
N ALA A 215 -7.09 17.83 1.48
CA ALA A 215 -6.86 19.26 1.81
C ALA A 215 -5.96 19.46 3.04
N GLN A 216 -5.75 18.44 3.87
CA GLN A 216 -4.84 18.48 5.02
C GLN A 216 -3.44 17.96 4.68
N ALA A 217 -3.22 17.50 3.46
CA ALA A 217 -1.90 17.07 2.98
C ALA A 217 -1.01 18.31 2.79
N LEU A 218 0.10 18.38 3.53
CA LEU A 218 1.11 19.44 3.48
C LEU A 218 2.29 19.05 2.58
#